data_5dba1731786bbc25fa6120354d1cda29
#
_entry.id   5dba1731786bbc25fa6120354d1cda29
#
_cell.length_a   1.000
_cell.length_b   1.000
_cell.length_c   1.000
_cell.angle_alpha   90.00
_cell.angle_beta   90.00
_cell.angle_gamma   90.00
#
_symmetry.space_group_name_H-M   'P 1'
#
loop_
_entity.id
_entity.type
_entity.pdbx_description
1 polymer ?
#
loop_
_entity_poly.entity_id
_entity_poly.type
_entity_poly.pdbx_seq_one_letter_code
_entity_poly.pdbx_strand_id
1 'polypeptide(L)'
;ESAHVRIEQRKRNAPLDRMVAEYMILANNLWGGLLNQHGVPGIYRSQQAGRVRMSTQALPHEAIGVPQYAWCTSPLRRYVDLINQGQILAAAEHGVSARLVAPFKPKDADLFAIIGAFDSQYAVWNDFQSSMERYWCLRWLQQHGVTTIEASVLRDDLARLSGVPMVIRVPGLPELERGQVIRLQILGYDELALE
;
A
#
# COMPACT_ATOMS: atom_id res chain seq x y z
N GLU A 1 -7.43 21.31 25.87
CA GLU A 1 -6.65 22.02 24.82
C GLU A 1 -6.90 21.32 23.51
N SER A 2 -7.51 22.00 22.53
CA SER A 2 -7.71 21.45 21.20
C SER A 2 -6.36 21.33 20.51
N ALA A 3 -5.96 20.12 20.13
CA ALA A 3 -4.71 19.90 19.41
C ALA A 3 -4.72 20.71 18.09
N HIS A 4 -3.68 21.52 17.89
CA HIS A 4 -3.53 22.29 16.67
C HIS A 4 -3.00 21.38 15.56
N VAL A 5 -3.79 21.19 14.50
CA VAL A 5 -3.45 20.33 13.36
C VAL A 5 -2.60 21.09 12.36
N ARG A 6 -1.52 20.46 11.90
CA ARG A 6 -0.66 20.97 10.83
C ARG A 6 -0.58 19.95 9.71
N ILE A 7 -0.65 20.42 8.48
CA ILE A 7 -0.36 19.60 7.29
C ILE A 7 1.01 20.05 6.77
N GLU A 8 1.96 19.14 6.79
CA GLU A 8 3.32 19.39 6.30
C GLU A 8 3.61 18.54 5.06
N GLN A 9 4.03 19.17 3.99
CA GLN A 9 4.44 18.46 2.79
C GLN A 9 5.85 17.89 2.99
N ARG A 10 5.94 16.55 3.15
CA ARG A 10 7.23 15.87 3.17
C ARG A 10 7.84 15.87 1.76
N LYS A 11 9.07 16.36 1.64
CA LYS A 11 9.87 16.19 0.43
C LYS A 11 10.13 14.69 0.24
N ARG A 12 9.50 14.11 -0.79
CA ARG A 12 9.76 12.72 -1.20
C ARG A 12 10.91 12.69 -2.20
N ASN A 13 11.49 11.50 -2.40
CA ASN A 13 12.57 11.26 -3.36
C ASN A 13 13.91 11.92 -3.02
N ALA A 14 14.24 12.09 -1.75
CA ALA A 14 15.62 12.32 -1.37
C ALA A 14 16.51 11.18 -1.93
N PRO A 15 17.74 11.44 -2.35
CA PRO A 15 18.61 10.41 -2.96
C PRO A 15 18.73 9.13 -2.14
N LEU A 16 18.84 9.24 -0.82
CA LEU A 16 18.91 8.09 0.09
C LEU A 16 17.57 7.32 0.15
N ASP A 17 16.42 8.00 0.16
CA ASP A 17 15.11 7.35 0.13
C ASP A 17 14.94 6.50 -1.14
N ARG A 18 15.41 7.01 -2.28
CA ARG A 18 15.39 6.29 -3.56
C ARG A 18 16.34 5.08 -3.54
N MET A 19 17.56 5.26 -3.06
CA MET A 19 18.52 4.14 -2.95
C MET A 19 17.95 3.01 -2.08
N VAL A 20 17.42 3.33 -0.91
CA VAL A 20 16.81 2.34 -0.01
C VAL A 20 15.64 1.63 -0.68
N ALA A 21 14.75 2.38 -1.35
CA ALA A 21 13.61 1.80 -2.08
C ALA A 21 14.07 0.83 -3.18
N GLU A 22 15.06 1.21 -3.99
CA GLU A 22 15.61 0.35 -5.05
C GLU A 22 16.28 -0.91 -4.50
N TYR A 23 17.05 -0.81 -3.42
CA TYR A 23 17.65 -1.98 -2.77
C TYR A 23 16.57 -2.91 -2.18
N MET A 24 15.50 -2.37 -1.61
CA MET A 24 14.38 -3.18 -1.12
C MET A 24 13.66 -3.90 -2.26
N ILE A 25 13.44 -3.22 -3.40
CA ILE A 25 12.85 -3.82 -4.59
C ILE A 25 13.77 -4.94 -5.12
N LEU A 26 15.05 -4.66 -5.25
CA LEU A 26 16.04 -5.63 -5.72
C LEU A 26 16.08 -6.87 -4.81
N ALA A 27 16.20 -6.68 -3.49
CA ALA A 27 16.23 -7.77 -2.52
C ALA A 27 14.96 -8.64 -2.60
N ASN A 28 13.79 -8.01 -2.58
CA ASN A 28 12.51 -8.72 -2.65
C ASN A 28 12.30 -9.46 -3.97
N ASN A 29 12.81 -8.92 -5.08
CA ASN A 29 12.79 -9.60 -6.37
C ASN A 29 13.75 -10.80 -6.41
N LEU A 30 15.01 -10.64 -5.97
CA LEU A 30 16.01 -11.70 -5.97
C LEU A 30 15.62 -12.84 -5.03
N TRP A 31 15.17 -12.55 -3.83
CA TRP A 31 14.74 -13.57 -2.86
C TRP A 31 13.47 -14.27 -3.32
N GLY A 32 12.53 -13.55 -3.93
CA GLY A 32 11.37 -14.16 -4.57
C GLY A 32 11.78 -15.12 -5.70
N GLY A 33 12.77 -14.72 -6.51
CA GLY A 33 13.35 -15.57 -7.56
C GLY A 33 14.03 -16.82 -7.00
N LEU A 34 14.79 -16.70 -5.90
CA LEU A 34 15.43 -17.82 -5.21
C LEU A 34 14.39 -18.85 -4.74
N LEU A 35 13.32 -18.39 -4.08
CA LEU A 35 12.24 -19.28 -3.63
C LEU A 35 11.59 -20.01 -4.81
N ASN A 36 11.28 -19.29 -5.89
CA ASN A 36 10.67 -19.85 -7.08
C ASN A 36 11.59 -20.88 -7.76
N GLN A 37 12.88 -20.59 -7.87
CA GLN A 37 13.89 -21.48 -8.46
C GLN A 37 14.01 -22.81 -7.71
N HIS A 38 13.94 -22.79 -6.39
CA HIS A 38 14.03 -23.99 -5.55
C HIS A 38 12.67 -24.67 -5.29
N GLY A 39 11.59 -24.15 -5.86
CA GLY A 39 10.23 -24.67 -5.66
C GLY A 39 9.76 -24.58 -4.21
N VAL A 40 10.34 -23.65 -3.44
CA VAL A 40 9.93 -23.32 -2.07
C VAL A 40 8.81 -22.29 -2.14
N PRO A 41 7.65 -22.53 -1.51
CA PRO A 41 6.57 -21.56 -1.54
C PRO A 41 6.94 -20.30 -0.77
N GLY A 42 6.68 -19.15 -1.36
CA GLY A 42 6.80 -17.84 -0.72
C GLY A 42 5.48 -17.09 -0.77
N ILE A 43 5.39 -15.98 -0.06
CA ILE A 43 4.28 -15.06 -0.12
C ILE A 43 4.67 -13.88 -1.01
N TYR A 44 4.04 -13.81 -2.18
CA TYR A 44 4.32 -12.80 -3.19
C TYR A 44 3.22 -11.76 -3.24
N ARG A 45 3.60 -10.53 -3.55
CA ARG A 45 2.68 -9.46 -3.89
C ARG A 45 2.79 -9.18 -5.39
N SER A 46 1.76 -9.50 -6.14
CA SER A 46 1.65 -9.22 -7.56
C SER A 46 0.74 -8.04 -7.83
N GLN A 47 0.92 -7.40 -8.99
CA GLN A 47 0.01 -6.37 -9.46
C GLN A 47 -0.18 -6.50 -10.97
N GLN A 48 -1.43 -6.65 -11.38
CA GLN A 48 -1.83 -6.71 -12.78
C GLN A 48 -3.06 -5.82 -12.99
N ALA A 49 -3.06 -5.02 -14.05
CA ALA A 49 -4.13 -4.08 -14.39
C ALA A 49 -4.54 -3.20 -13.17
N GLY A 50 -3.57 -2.74 -12.40
CA GLY A 50 -3.77 -1.92 -11.20
C GLY A 50 -4.27 -2.66 -9.96
N ARG A 51 -4.61 -3.96 -10.05
CA ARG A 51 -5.07 -4.77 -8.91
C ARG A 51 -3.91 -5.47 -8.22
N VAL A 52 -3.80 -5.25 -6.92
CA VAL A 52 -2.81 -5.91 -6.07
C VAL A 52 -3.40 -7.18 -5.48
N ARG A 53 -2.58 -8.24 -5.44
CA ARG A 53 -2.95 -9.54 -4.85
C ARG A 53 -1.78 -10.16 -4.11
N MET A 54 -2.06 -10.75 -2.95
CA MET A 54 -1.14 -11.64 -2.25
C MET A 54 -1.41 -13.09 -2.63
N SER A 55 -0.37 -13.86 -2.90
CA SER A 55 -0.50 -15.27 -3.28
C SER A 55 0.81 -16.03 -3.07
N THR A 56 0.78 -17.35 -3.23
CA THR A 56 1.98 -18.20 -3.23
C THR A 56 2.64 -18.34 -4.61
N GLN A 57 2.17 -17.59 -5.60
CA GLN A 57 2.69 -17.63 -6.97
C GLN A 57 3.60 -16.45 -7.26
N ALA A 58 4.75 -16.71 -7.85
CA ALA A 58 5.68 -15.69 -8.33
C ALA A 58 5.15 -15.06 -9.61
N LEU A 59 4.31 -14.03 -9.45
CA LEU A 59 3.70 -13.27 -10.55
C LEU A 59 4.27 -11.85 -10.61
N PRO A 60 4.25 -11.20 -11.81
CA PRO A 60 4.77 -9.84 -11.98
C PRO A 60 4.08 -8.79 -11.12
N HIS A 61 4.84 -7.75 -10.77
CA HIS A 61 4.34 -6.52 -10.17
C HIS A 61 4.57 -5.36 -11.14
N GLU A 62 3.55 -5.05 -11.95
CA GLU A 62 3.65 -4.09 -13.07
C GLU A 62 4.13 -2.69 -12.66
N ALA A 63 3.59 -2.13 -11.55
CA ALA A 63 3.96 -0.79 -11.12
C ALA A 63 5.42 -0.65 -10.65
N ILE A 64 6.08 -1.74 -10.30
CA ILE A 64 7.49 -1.76 -9.90
C ILE A 64 8.38 -2.30 -11.03
N GLY A 65 7.79 -2.93 -12.05
CA GLY A 65 8.51 -3.45 -13.22
C GLY A 65 9.36 -4.69 -12.93
N VAL A 66 8.96 -5.54 -11.98
CA VAL A 66 9.69 -6.77 -11.61
C VAL A 66 8.89 -8.03 -11.91
N PRO A 67 9.54 -9.13 -12.30
CA PRO A 67 8.87 -10.39 -12.66
C PRO A 67 8.26 -11.12 -11.46
N GLN A 68 8.73 -10.87 -10.26
CA GLN A 68 8.15 -11.32 -8.98
C GLN A 68 8.53 -10.37 -7.87
N TYR A 69 7.72 -10.34 -6.82
CA TYR A 69 7.97 -9.49 -5.67
C TYR A 69 7.51 -10.16 -4.38
N ALA A 70 8.44 -10.77 -3.64
CA ALA A 70 8.18 -11.36 -2.34
C ALA A 70 8.47 -10.36 -1.23
N TRP A 71 7.55 -10.18 -0.29
CA TRP A 71 7.81 -9.31 0.84
C TRP A 71 8.71 -9.98 1.87
N CYS A 72 9.94 -9.45 2.03
CA CYS A 72 10.96 -10.05 2.91
C CYS A 72 11.71 -9.03 3.77
N THR A 73 11.52 -7.72 3.53
CA THR A 73 12.40 -6.66 4.05
C THR A 73 11.88 -5.96 5.29
N SER A 74 10.74 -6.34 5.83
CA SER A 74 10.13 -5.68 7.00
C SER A 74 9.52 -6.66 8.01
N PRO A 75 10.27 -7.68 8.52
CA PRO A 75 9.70 -8.74 9.36
C PRO A 75 9.21 -8.26 10.72
N LEU A 76 9.72 -7.14 11.23
CA LEU A 76 9.30 -6.57 12.52
C LEU A 76 7.85 -6.04 12.50
N ARG A 77 7.34 -5.68 11.32
CA ARG A 77 6.01 -5.09 11.20
C ARG A 77 5.06 -5.85 10.26
N ARG A 78 5.57 -6.82 9.52
CA ARG A 78 4.78 -7.67 8.62
C ARG A 78 5.13 -9.11 8.83
N TYR A 79 4.18 -9.87 9.37
CA TYR A 79 4.37 -11.29 9.67
C TYR A 79 4.69 -12.12 8.42
N VAL A 80 4.11 -11.77 7.27
CA VAL A 80 4.39 -12.44 5.99
C VAL A 80 5.86 -12.33 5.57
N ASP A 81 6.55 -11.24 5.92
CA ASP A 81 7.99 -11.09 5.68
C ASP A 81 8.81 -12.06 6.53
N LEU A 82 8.42 -12.27 7.78
CA LEU A 82 9.07 -13.25 8.66
C LEU A 82 8.90 -14.68 8.13
N ILE A 83 7.70 -15.02 7.66
CA ILE A 83 7.45 -16.32 6.99
C ILE A 83 8.38 -16.50 5.79
N ASN A 84 8.45 -15.50 4.91
CA ASN A 84 9.32 -15.56 3.75
C ASN A 84 10.81 -15.69 4.13
N GLN A 85 11.26 -15.01 5.18
CA GLN A 85 12.65 -15.18 5.65
C GLN A 85 12.96 -16.61 6.08
N GLY A 86 12.05 -17.28 6.78
CA GLY A 86 12.21 -18.70 7.11
C GLY A 86 12.33 -19.60 5.88
N GLN A 87 11.53 -19.31 4.85
CA GLN A 87 11.59 -20.03 3.58
C GLN A 87 12.89 -19.73 2.82
N ILE A 88 13.38 -18.49 2.84
CA ILE A 88 14.64 -18.07 2.22
C ILE A 88 15.83 -18.73 2.89
N LEU A 89 15.85 -18.80 4.23
CA LEU A 89 16.90 -19.49 4.97
C LEU A 89 16.99 -20.96 4.54
N ALA A 90 15.85 -21.66 4.48
CA ALA A 90 15.82 -23.04 4.01
C ALA A 90 16.33 -23.16 2.55
N ALA A 91 15.96 -22.24 1.66
CA ALA A 91 16.45 -22.24 0.28
C ALA A 91 17.97 -21.99 0.19
N ALA A 92 18.49 -21.06 0.99
CA ALA A 92 19.92 -20.73 1.01
C ALA A 92 20.79 -21.86 1.60
N GLU A 93 20.33 -22.51 2.67
CA GLU A 93 21.07 -23.55 3.36
C GLU A 93 21.02 -24.92 2.65
N HIS A 94 19.88 -25.27 2.05
CA HIS A 94 19.62 -26.62 1.55
C HIS A 94 19.49 -26.71 0.01
N GLY A 95 19.47 -25.58 -0.69
CA GLY A 95 19.43 -25.54 -2.15
C GLY A 95 18.32 -26.41 -2.74
N VAL A 96 18.70 -27.42 -3.54
CA VAL A 96 17.75 -28.33 -4.21
C VAL A 96 16.90 -29.15 -3.24
N SER A 97 17.36 -29.39 -2.01
CA SER A 97 16.63 -30.08 -0.96
C SER A 97 15.71 -29.18 -0.12
N ALA A 98 15.76 -27.86 -0.32
CA ALA A 98 15.04 -26.87 0.46
C ALA A 98 13.53 -27.15 0.51
N ARG A 99 12.95 -27.61 -0.58
CA ARG A 99 11.53 -27.96 -0.67
C ARG A 99 11.09 -29.03 0.37
N LEU A 100 12.02 -29.90 0.80
CA LEU A 100 11.73 -30.94 1.77
C LEU A 100 11.84 -30.47 3.21
N VAL A 101 12.70 -29.46 3.48
CA VAL A 101 13.02 -28.99 4.83
C VAL A 101 12.42 -27.62 5.18
N ALA A 102 12.01 -26.84 4.18
CA ALA A 102 11.39 -25.53 4.40
C ALA A 102 10.21 -25.60 5.39
N PRO A 103 9.99 -24.59 6.22
CA PRO A 103 8.91 -24.56 7.20
C PRO A 103 7.53 -24.85 6.60
N PHE A 104 7.23 -24.25 5.44
CA PHE A 104 5.98 -24.48 4.71
C PHE A 104 6.25 -25.21 3.40
N LYS A 105 5.37 -26.13 3.05
CA LYS A 105 5.43 -26.93 1.82
C LYS A 105 4.52 -26.31 0.72
N PRO A 106 4.72 -26.67 -0.54
CA PRO A 106 3.78 -26.31 -1.60
C PRO A 106 2.36 -26.76 -1.27
N LYS A 107 1.38 -25.84 -1.43
CA LYS A 107 -0.04 -26.06 -1.12
C LYS A 107 -0.34 -26.26 0.38
N ASP A 108 0.53 -25.78 1.25
CA ASP A 108 0.32 -25.82 2.69
C ASP A 108 -0.89 -24.97 3.08
N ALA A 109 -1.84 -25.58 3.81
CA ALA A 109 -3.08 -24.91 4.23
C ALA A 109 -2.81 -23.76 5.19
N ASP A 110 -1.83 -23.92 6.09
CA ASP A 110 -1.46 -22.88 7.05
C ASP A 110 -0.89 -21.64 6.36
N LEU A 111 -0.12 -21.83 5.30
CA LEU A 111 0.41 -20.71 4.50
C LEU A 111 -0.72 -19.90 3.85
N PHE A 112 -1.76 -20.57 3.32
CA PHE A 112 -2.93 -19.88 2.79
C PHE A 112 -3.74 -19.19 3.88
N ALA A 113 -3.88 -19.80 5.05
CA ALA A 113 -4.56 -19.21 6.20
C ALA A 113 -3.83 -17.93 6.67
N ILE A 114 -2.49 -17.94 6.71
CA ILE A 114 -1.66 -16.78 7.05
C ILE A 114 -1.89 -15.65 6.05
N ILE A 115 -1.90 -15.94 4.76
CA ILE A 115 -2.17 -14.92 3.71
C ILE A 115 -3.55 -14.30 3.91
N GLY A 116 -4.58 -15.12 4.09
CA GLY A 116 -5.95 -14.64 4.28
C GLY A 116 -6.13 -13.80 5.55
N ALA A 117 -5.54 -14.23 6.66
CA ALA A 117 -5.55 -13.48 7.91
C ALA A 117 -4.82 -12.13 7.77
N PHE A 118 -3.66 -12.14 7.11
CA PHE A 118 -2.89 -10.93 6.86
C PHE A 118 -3.66 -9.93 5.98
N ASP A 119 -4.25 -10.39 4.86
CA ASP A 119 -5.02 -9.52 3.96
C ASP A 119 -6.21 -8.87 4.68
N SER A 120 -6.92 -9.63 5.51
CA SER A 120 -8.05 -9.13 6.30
C SER A 120 -7.61 -8.06 7.30
N GLN A 121 -6.55 -8.31 8.07
CA GLN A 121 -6.02 -7.34 9.03
C GLN A 121 -5.44 -6.11 8.35
N TYR A 122 -4.77 -6.29 7.22
CA TYR A 122 -4.19 -5.19 6.45
C TYR A 122 -5.26 -4.29 5.84
N ALA A 123 -6.39 -4.84 5.41
CA ALA A 123 -7.54 -4.06 4.95
C ALA A 123 -8.10 -3.18 6.06
N VAL A 124 -8.35 -3.75 7.25
CA VAL A 124 -8.84 -2.99 8.42
C VAL A 124 -7.87 -1.86 8.82
N TRP A 125 -6.56 -2.14 8.77
CA TRP A 125 -5.53 -1.13 9.05
C TRP A 125 -5.55 0.02 8.04
N ASN A 126 -5.66 -0.28 6.76
CA ASN A 126 -5.72 0.72 5.70
C ASN A 126 -6.98 1.58 5.81
N ASP A 127 -8.13 0.97 6.09
CA ASP A 127 -9.39 1.69 6.30
C ASP A 127 -9.30 2.62 7.50
N PHE A 128 -8.75 2.14 8.62
CA PHE A 128 -8.54 2.97 9.80
C PHE A 128 -7.60 4.14 9.50
N GLN A 129 -6.46 3.88 8.86
CA GLN A 129 -5.49 4.93 8.51
C GLN A 129 -6.12 5.97 7.57
N SER A 130 -6.83 5.54 6.54
CA SER A 130 -7.50 6.43 5.60
C SER A 130 -8.58 7.27 6.27
N SER A 131 -9.35 6.68 7.18
CA SER A 131 -10.37 7.39 7.96
C SER A 131 -9.74 8.42 8.89
N MET A 132 -8.63 8.07 9.56
CA MET A 132 -7.91 9.01 10.43
C MET A 132 -7.26 10.14 9.64
N GLU A 133 -6.66 9.86 8.49
CA GLU A 133 -6.13 10.92 7.62
C GLU A 133 -7.24 11.87 7.19
N ARG A 134 -8.41 11.34 6.81
CA ARG A 134 -9.57 12.13 6.42
C ARG A 134 -10.08 12.98 7.58
N TYR A 135 -10.22 12.42 8.78
CA TYR A 135 -10.60 13.14 9.98
C TYR A 135 -9.68 14.34 10.25
N TRP A 136 -8.36 14.14 10.21
CA TRP A 136 -7.40 15.21 10.47
C TRP A 136 -7.38 16.26 9.36
N CYS A 137 -7.67 15.89 8.11
CA CYS A 137 -7.86 16.85 7.02
C CYS A 137 -9.09 17.74 7.25
N LEU A 138 -10.21 17.16 7.65
CA LEU A 138 -11.44 17.92 7.99
C LEU A 138 -11.19 18.86 9.16
N ARG A 139 -10.55 18.39 10.23
CA ARG A 139 -10.15 19.22 11.38
C ARG A 139 -9.27 20.38 10.95
N TRP A 140 -8.32 20.15 10.06
CA TRP A 140 -7.45 21.18 9.53
C TRP A 140 -8.25 22.24 8.73
N LEU A 141 -9.12 21.81 7.84
CA LEU A 141 -9.98 22.70 7.05
C LEU A 141 -10.87 23.57 7.96
N GLN A 142 -11.50 22.97 8.94
CA GLN A 142 -12.34 23.66 9.93
C GLN A 142 -11.53 24.66 10.77
N GLN A 143 -10.38 24.24 11.28
CA GLN A 143 -9.47 25.06 12.09
C GLN A 143 -9.02 26.33 11.35
N HIS A 144 -8.82 26.24 10.02
CA HIS A 144 -8.40 27.37 9.20
C HIS A 144 -9.57 28.14 8.57
N GLY A 145 -10.81 27.76 8.86
CA GLY A 145 -12.00 28.43 8.33
C GLY A 145 -12.04 28.42 6.80
N VAL A 146 -11.59 27.34 6.17
CA VAL A 146 -11.52 27.24 4.71
C VAL A 146 -12.94 27.09 4.15
N THR A 147 -13.44 28.11 3.46
CA THR A 147 -14.77 28.12 2.84
C THR A 147 -14.73 27.75 1.35
N THR A 148 -13.58 27.93 0.70
CA THR A 148 -13.38 27.58 -0.71
C THR A 148 -12.01 26.94 -0.88
N ILE A 149 -11.93 25.94 -1.75
CA ILE A 149 -10.68 25.23 -2.01
C ILE A 149 -10.58 24.83 -3.49
N GLU A 150 -9.39 24.86 -4.02
CA GLU A 150 -9.12 24.31 -5.34
C GLU A 150 -8.98 22.79 -5.27
N ALA A 151 -9.42 22.10 -6.32
CA ALA A 151 -9.33 20.67 -6.43
C ALA A 151 -9.01 20.26 -7.88
N SER A 152 -8.29 19.17 -8.04
CA SER A 152 -8.00 18.58 -9.35
C SER A 152 -8.89 17.36 -9.58
N VAL A 153 -9.59 17.35 -10.70
CA VAL A 153 -10.46 16.23 -11.11
C VAL A 153 -9.62 14.99 -11.35
N LEU A 154 -9.99 13.87 -10.73
CA LEU A 154 -9.33 12.57 -10.92
C LEU A 154 -10.05 11.73 -11.96
N ARG A 155 -11.34 11.55 -11.77
CA ARG A 155 -12.27 10.83 -12.66
C ARG A 155 -13.70 11.04 -12.16
N ASP A 156 -14.66 11.01 -13.04
CA ASP A 156 -16.08 11.10 -12.72
C ASP A 156 -16.38 12.23 -11.71
N ASP A 157 -16.92 11.88 -10.57
CA ASP A 157 -17.26 12.78 -9.46
C ASP A 157 -16.16 12.88 -8.38
N LEU A 158 -14.94 12.34 -8.61
CA LEU A 158 -13.84 12.36 -7.66
C LEU A 158 -12.86 13.50 -7.95
N ALA A 159 -12.58 14.30 -6.93
CA ALA A 159 -11.61 15.39 -6.97
C ALA A 159 -10.63 15.32 -5.80
N ARG A 160 -9.38 15.69 -6.05
CA ARG A 160 -8.31 15.79 -5.04
C ARG A 160 -8.15 17.24 -4.63
N LEU A 161 -8.26 17.53 -3.35
CA LEU A 161 -8.06 18.86 -2.80
C LEU A 161 -6.60 19.33 -2.96
N SER A 162 -6.41 20.61 -3.28
CA SER A 162 -5.10 21.21 -3.38
C SER A 162 -4.56 21.56 -1.99
N GLY A 163 -3.33 21.15 -1.70
CA GLY A 163 -2.68 21.43 -0.40
C GLY A 163 -3.16 20.55 0.77
N VAL A 164 -4.17 19.71 0.56
CA VAL A 164 -4.69 18.77 1.57
C VAL A 164 -4.68 17.36 0.99
N PRO A 165 -4.13 16.35 1.66
CA PRO A 165 -4.04 14.98 1.14
C PRO A 165 -5.40 14.25 1.21
N MET A 166 -6.42 14.82 0.62
CA MET A 166 -7.79 14.33 0.68
C MET A 166 -8.41 14.25 -0.71
N VAL A 167 -9.10 13.15 -0.97
CA VAL A 167 -9.96 12.96 -2.15
C VAL A 167 -11.40 12.97 -1.69
N ILE A 168 -12.22 13.73 -2.38
CA ILE A 168 -13.65 13.87 -2.08
C ILE A 168 -14.50 13.47 -3.28
N ARG A 169 -15.72 13.08 -3.01
CA ARG A 169 -16.76 12.92 -4.00
C ARG A 169 -17.57 14.19 -4.10
N VAL A 170 -17.76 14.71 -5.31
CA VAL A 170 -18.52 15.94 -5.59
C VAL A 170 -19.73 15.56 -6.42
N PRO A 171 -20.90 15.32 -5.77
CA PRO A 171 -22.11 14.94 -6.51
C PRO A 171 -22.52 16.03 -7.50
N GLY A 172 -22.90 15.61 -8.71
CA GLY A 172 -23.34 16.56 -9.74
C GLY A 172 -22.22 17.31 -10.45
N LEU A 173 -20.96 16.88 -10.28
CA LEU A 173 -19.86 17.42 -11.05
C LEU A 173 -20.11 17.12 -12.55
N PRO A 174 -20.02 18.13 -13.45
CA PRO A 174 -20.14 17.89 -14.87
C PRO A 174 -18.98 17.02 -15.36
N GLU A 175 -19.14 16.42 -16.54
CA GLU A 175 -18.06 15.65 -17.16
C GLU A 175 -16.89 16.58 -17.50
N LEU A 176 -15.77 16.37 -16.80
CA LEU A 176 -14.57 17.22 -16.88
C LEU A 176 -13.35 16.34 -17.18
N GLU A 177 -12.35 16.94 -17.77
CA GLU A 177 -11.10 16.24 -18.08
C GLU A 177 -10.29 15.95 -16.80
N ARG A 178 -9.64 14.80 -16.81
CA ARG A 178 -8.72 14.42 -15.73
C ARG A 178 -7.59 15.44 -15.59
N GLY A 179 -7.38 15.93 -14.37
CA GLY A 179 -6.38 16.94 -14.06
C GLY A 179 -6.90 18.38 -14.14
N GLN A 180 -8.12 18.60 -14.65
CA GLN A 180 -8.73 19.92 -14.65
C GLN A 180 -8.87 20.44 -13.22
N VAL A 181 -8.49 21.71 -13.02
CA VAL A 181 -8.59 22.37 -11.73
C VAL A 181 -9.96 23.05 -11.62
N ILE A 182 -10.63 22.78 -10.54
CA ILE A 182 -11.94 23.36 -10.20
C ILE A 182 -11.86 24.05 -8.84
N ARG A 183 -12.74 25.01 -8.60
CA ARG A 183 -12.93 25.64 -7.29
C ARG A 183 -14.20 25.11 -6.66
N LEU A 184 -14.08 24.59 -5.45
CA LEU A 184 -15.16 24.03 -4.68
C LEU A 184 -15.51 24.95 -3.51
N GLN A 185 -16.79 25.07 -3.21
CA GLN A 185 -17.29 25.72 -2.00
C GLN A 185 -17.59 24.66 -0.96
N ILE A 186 -17.05 24.83 0.24
CA ILE A 186 -17.32 23.95 1.36
C ILE A 186 -18.62 24.41 2.03
N LEU A 187 -19.59 23.52 2.11
CA LEU A 187 -20.90 23.79 2.67
C LEU A 187 -20.98 23.46 4.17
N GLY A 188 -20.15 22.54 4.62
CA GLY A 188 -20.10 22.09 6.01
C GLY A 188 -19.02 21.05 6.22
N TYR A 189 -18.87 20.61 7.46
CA TYR A 189 -17.95 19.57 7.89
C TYR A 189 -18.69 18.60 8.81
N ASP A 190 -18.61 17.32 8.54
CA ASP A 190 -19.06 16.27 9.44
C ASP A 190 -17.88 15.36 9.81
N GLU A 191 -17.36 15.54 11.02
CA GLU A 191 -16.21 14.78 11.53
C GLU A 191 -16.57 13.32 11.86
N LEU A 192 -17.84 13.01 12.08
CA LEU A 192 -18.31 11.66 12.39
C LEU A 192 -18.58 10.87 11.11
N ALA A 193 -19.25 11.50 10.14
CA ALA A 193 -19.45 10.91 8.81
C ALA A 193 -18.20 10.99 7.94
N LEU A 194 -17.20 11.78 8.33
CA LEU A 194 -15.97 12.06 7.57
C LEU A 194 -16.25 12.73 6.20
N GLU A 195 -17.21 13.69 6.21
CA GLU A 195 -17.66 14.43 5.02
C GLU A 195 -17.48 15.94 5.17
#